data_bb3573a90e5945e59c01ea171fa9857e
#
_entry.id   bb3573a90e5945e59c01ea171fa9857e
#
_cell.length_a   1.000
_cell.length_b   1.000
_cell.length_c   1.000
_cell.angle_alpha   90.00
_cell.angle_beta   90.00
_cell.angle_gamma   90.00
#
_symmetry.space_group_name_H-M   'P 1'
#
loop_
_entity.id
_entity.type
_entity.pdbx_description
1 polymer ?
#
loop_
_entity_poly.entity_id
_entity_poly.type
_entity_poly.pdbx_seq_one_letter_code
_entity_poly.pdbx_strand_id
1 'polypeptide(L)'
;MTHTRPLSVRITAVRHGETAWNVDTRIQGQLDIALNDHGQWQAQRVGLALADSGIDHIYSSDLQRAHSTAKAIATHAGIPTDAIALHRGLRERAFGSFEGQTYAEIEAQWPEESKRWRQRDPNWAPPGGETPLQTLDRVAEALSDIASQHTGQHIVLVAHGGVLDMLYRLATQQAVDAPRTWDLGNCAINRLLWTPDSLTLVGWADAGHLETETRDEFTA
;
A
#
# COMPACT_ATOMS: atom_id res chain seq x y z
N MET A 1 16.53 -13.57 -33.55
CA MET A 1 15.92 -12.33 -33.06
C MET A 1 16.12 -12.32 -31.57
N THR A 2 17.05 -11.54 -31.05
CA THR A 2 17.29 -11.38 -29.62
C THR A 2 16.11 -10.57 -29.07
N HIS A 3 15.18 -11.23 -28.38
CA HIS A 3 14.18 -10.54 -27.56
C HIS A 3 14.94 -9.83 -26.42
N THR A 4 15.23 -8.54 -26.61
CA THR A 4 15.62 -7.69 -25.49
C THR A 4 14.45 -7.70 -24.50
N ARG A 5 14.65 -8.28 -23.31
CA ARG A 5 13.68 -8.14 -22.20
C ARG A 5 13.42 -6.65 -21.98
N PRO A 6 12.18 -6.24 -21.81
CA PRO A 6 11.89 -4.84 -21.50
C PRO A 6 12.65 -4.46 -20.22
N LEU A 7 13.28 -3.29 -20.20
CA LEU A 7 14.02 -2.76 -19.03
C LEU A 7 13.09 -2.35 -17.87
N SER A 8 11.80 -2.57 -18.00
CA SER A 8 10.79 -2.16 -17.04
C SER A 8 10.34 -3.31 -16.13
N VAL A 9 9.94 -2.97 -14.92
CA VAL A 9 9.30 -3.86 -13.94
C VAL A 9 7.83 -3.48 -13.82
N ARG A 10 6.94 -4.46 -13.98
CA ARG A 10 5.52 -4.27 -13.69
C ARG A 10 5.32 -4.38 -12.18
N ILE A 11 4.64 -3.39 -11.60
CA ILE A 11 4.38 -3.37 -10.16
C ILE A 11 2.88 -3.31 -9.93
N THR A 12 2.39 -4.24 -9.13
CA THR A 12 1.06 -4.17 -8.53
C THR A 12 1.20 -3.85 -7.05
N ALA A 13 0.80 -2.65 -6.65
CA ALA A 13 0.81 -2.22 -5.25
C ALA A 13 -0.58 -2.37 -4.64
N VAL A 14 -0.65 -3.05 -3.49
CA VAL A 14 -1.90 -3.36 -2.79
C VAL A 14 -1.81 -2.86 -1.35
N ARG A 15 -2.80 -2.11 -0.88
CA ARG A 15 -2.95 -1.79 0.53
C ARG A 15 -3.48 -3.03 1.27
N HIS A 16 -2.99 -3.28 2.47
CA HIS A 16 -3.53 -4.35 3.33
C HIS A 16 -5.05 -4.28 3.48
N GLY A 17 -5.69 -5.42 3.78
CA GLY A 17 -7.11 -5.52 4.09
C GLY A 17 -7.49 -4.72 5.35
N GLU A 18 -8.78 -4.54 5.54
CA GLU A 18 -9.32 -3.76 6.67
C GLU A 18 -8.92 -4.35 8.04
N THR A 19 -8.70 -3.46 9.00
CA THR A 19 -8.50 -3.79 10.42
C THR A 19 -9.60 -3.13 11.25
N ALA A 20 -9.81 -3.56 12.49
CA ALA A 20 -10.73 -2.87 13.41
C ALA A 20 -10.39 -1.38 13.57
N TRP A 21 -9.10 -1.03 13.52
CA TRP A 21 -8.65 0.35 13.62
C TRP A 21 -8.89 1.20 12.37
N ASN A 22 -9.09 0.58 11.20
CA ASN A 22 -9.59 1.31 10.03
C ASN A 22 -11.06 1.73 10.24
N VAL A 23 -11.87 0.84 10.80
CA VAL A 23 -13.29 1.13 11.13
C VAL A 23 -13.39 2.23 12.18
N ASP A 24 -12.57 2.15 13.23
CA ASP A 24 -12.55 3.13 14.32
C ASP A 24 -11.83 4.44 13.95
N THR A 25 -11.33 4.59 12.73
CA THR A 25 -10.52 5.74 12.28
C THR A 25 -9.33 6.05 13.19
N ARG A 26 -8.72 4.99 13.76
CA ARG A 26 -7.58 5.06 14.65
C ARG A 26 -6.27 4.91 13.88
N ILE A 27 -5.31 5.78 14.18
CA ILE A 27 -3.98 5.77 13.54
C ILE A 27 -3.22 4.50 13.95
N GLN A 28 -2.86 3.69 12.96
CA GLN A 28 -2.16 2.43 13.20
C GLN A 28 -0.64 2.61 13.23
N GLY A 29 -0.10 3.39 12.28
CA GLY A 29 1.34 3.56 12.13
C GLY A 29 2.04 2.21 12.04
N GLN A 30 3.07 2.03 12.86
CA GLN A 30 3.84 0.79 12.93
C GLN A 30 3.38 -0.18 14.04
N LEU A 31 2.30 0.14 14.75
CA LEU A 31 1.65 -0.83 15.63
C LEU A 31 1.10 -2.01 14.82
N ASP A 32 1.27 -3.21 15.35
CA ASP A 32 1.00 -4.45 14.60
C ASP A 32 -0.40 -4.99 14.87
N ILE A 33 -1.38 -4.41 14.19
CA ILE A 33 -2.80 -4.74 14.26
C ILE A 33 -3.15 -5.73 13.16
N ALA A 34 -3.89 -6.80 13.51
CA ALA A 34 -4.35 -7.83 12.59
C ALA A 34 -5.50 -7.35 11.69
N LEU A 35 -5.74 -8.06 10.59
CA LEU A 35 -6.96 -7.92 9.78
C LEU A 35 -8.18 -8.30 10.61
N ASN A 36 -9.30 -7.59 10.40
CA ASN A 36 -10.62 -8.05 10.85
C ASN A 36 -11.22 -9.05 9.83
N ASP A 37 -12.39 -9.58 10.11
CA ASP A 37 -13.05 -10.58 9.23
C ASP A 37 -13.31 -10.01 7.82
N HIS A 38 -13.72 -8.75 7.73
CA HIS A 38 -13.91 -8.08 6.45
C HIS A 38 -12.59 -7.92 5.69
N GLY A 39 -11.50 -7.53 6.37
CA GLY A 39 -10.17 -7.45 5.78
C GLY A 39 -9.63 -8.79 5.31
N GLN A 40 -9.94 -9.88 6.01
CA GLN A 40 -9.62 -11.23 5.54
C GLN A 40 -10.38 -11.57 4.27
N TRP A 41 -11.68 -11.27 4.20
CA TRP A 41 -12.48 -11.42 2.99
C TRP A 41 -11.91 -10.57 1.83
N GLN A 42 -11.57 -9.30 2.06
CA GLN A 42 -10.94 -8.43 1.07
C GLN A 42 -9.63 -9.03 0.55
N ALA A 43 -8.79 -9.57 1.44
CA ALA A 43 -7.53 -10.23 1.08
C ALA A 43 -7.75 -11.45 0.16
N GLN A 44 -8.79 -12.26 0.41
CA GLN A 44 -9.15 -13.37 -0.47
C GLN A 44 -9.62 -12.87 -1.84
N ARG A 45 -10.43 -11.81 -1.88
CA ARG A 45 -10.94 -11.22 -3.13
C ARG A 45 -9.82 -10.67 -4.00
N VAL A 46 -8.87 -9.92 -3.43
CA VAL A 46 -7.72 -9.41 -4.20
C VAL A 46 -6.80 -10.55 -4.64
N GLY A 47 -6.64 -11.60 -3.83
CA GLY A 47 -5.91 -12.80 -4.21
C GLY A 47 -6.51 -13.47 -5.44
N LEU A 48 -7.82 -13.69 -5.46
CA LEU A 48 -8.55 -14.23 -6.62
C LEU A 48 -8.41 -13.34 -7.85
N ALA A 49 -8.54 -12.03 -7.71
CA ALA A 49 -8.41 -11.09 -8.82
C ALA A 49 -7.01 -11.07 -9.45
N LEU A 50 -5.98 -11.43 -8.69
CA LEU A 50 -4.60 -11.46 -9.13
C LEU A 50 -4.08 -12.87 -9.50
N ALA A 51 -4.88 -13.93 -9.36
CA ALA A 51 -4.47 -15.31 -9.53
C ALA A 51 -3.75 -15.56 -10.88
N ASP A 52 -4.31 -15.03 -11.98
CA ASP A 52 -3.80 -15.25 -13.34
C ASP A 52 -2.96 -14.06 -13.86
N SER A 53 -2.49 -13.19 -12.98
CA SER A 53 -1.78 -11.96 -13.38
C SER A 53 -0.33 -12.20 -13.81
N GLY A 54 0.20 -13.42 -13.67
CA GLY A 54 1.59 -13.76 -13.97
C GLY A 54 2.56 -13.03 -13.04
N ILE A 55 2.36 -13.21 -11.72
CA ILE A 55 3.19 -12.66 -10.66
C ILE A 55 4.47 -13.49 -10.55
N ASP A 56 5.62 -12.83 -10.61
CA ASP A 56 6.91 -13.49 -10.43
C ASP A 56 7.36 -13.46 -8.95
N HIS A 57 7.13 -12.33 -8.25
CA HIS A 57 7.55 -12.15 -6.86
C HIS A 57 6.55 -11.34 -6.05
N ILE A 58 6.49 -11.61 -4.74
CA ILE A 58 5.67 -10.86 -3.79
C ILE A 58 6.56 -10.33 -2.68
N TYR A 59 6.50 -9.02 -2.47
CA TYR A 59 7.10 -8.31 -1.34
C TYR A 59 6.01 -7.77 -0.43
N SER A 60 6.24 -7.84 0.86
CA SER A 60 5.29 -7.33 1.85
C SER A 60 6.00 -6.54 2.95
N SER A 61 5.32 -5.54 3.47
CA SER A 61 5.62 -5.07 4.82
C SER A 61 5.59 -6.24 5.80
N ASP A 62 6.46 -6.23 6.79
CA ASP A 62 6.52 -7.25 7.84
C ASP A 62 5.43 -7.09 8.91
N LEU A 63 4.59 -6.04 8.84
CA LEU A 63 3.42 -5.91 9.72
C LEU A 63 2.34 -6.92 9.31
N GLN A 64 1.77 -7.61 10.30
CA GLN A 64 0.91 -8.79 10.09
C GLN A 64 -0.29 -8.53 9.17
N ARG A 65 -0.91 -7.32 9.18
CA ARG A 65 -2.02 -6.98 8.30
C ARG A 65 -1.62 -7.01 6.81
N ALA A 66 -0.43 -6.51 6.47
CA ALA A 66 0.09 -6.55 5.12
C ALA A 66 0.55 -7.96 4.74
N HIS A 67 1.28 -8.64 5.63
CA HIS A 67 1.75 -10.00 5.41
C HIS A 67 0.59 -11.00 5.25
N SER A 68 -0.50 -10.86 6.03
CA SER A 68 -1.69 -11.71 5.87
C SER A 68 -2.38 -11.48 4.52
N THR A 69 -2.45 -10.24 4.06
CA THR A 69 -2.96 -9.91 2.72
C THR A 69 -2.06 -10.50 1.63
N ALA A 70 -0.73 -10.40 1.78
CA ALA A 70 0.23 -10.98 0.84
C ALA A 70 0.12 -12.51 0.77
N LYS A 71 -0.11 -13.19 1.91
CA LYS A 71 -0.32 -14.64 1.94
C LYS A 71 -1.56 -15.07 1.15
N ALA A 72 -2.66 -14.33 1.25
CA ALA A 72 -3.85 -14.60 0.45
C ALA A 72 -3.56 -14.46 -1.06
N ILE A 73 -2.85 -13.40 -1.47
CA ILE A 73 -2.44 -13.23 -2.87
C ILE A 73 -1.53 -14.37 -3.32
N ALA A 74 -0.51 -14.73 -2.53
CA ALA A 74 0.41 -15.82 -2.85
C ALA A 74 -0.31 -17.16 -3.03
N THR A 75 -1.25 -17.48 -2.13
CA THR A 75 -2.05 -18.71 -2.19
C THR A 75 -2.82 -18.83 -3.49
N HIS A 76 -3.51 -17.77 -3.92
CA HIS A 76 -4.28 -17.78 -5.15
C HIS A 76 -3.42 -17.73 -6.41
N ALA A 77 -2.25 -17.10 -6.35
CA ALA A 77 -1.28 -17.07 -7.45
C ALA A 77 -0.43 -18.35 -7.57
N GLY A 78 -0.62 -19.34 -6.68
CA GLY A 78 0.17 -20.57 -6.65
C GLY A 78 1.63 -20.37 -6.23
N ILE A 79 1.93 -19.27 -5.52
CA ILE A 79 3.26 -18.95 -5.00
C ILE A 79 3.35 -19.46 -3.55
N PRO A 80 4.43 -20.18 -3.17
CA PRO A 80 4.62 -20.59 -1.78
C PRO A 80 4.64 -19.37 -0.83
N THR A 81 3.91 -19.46 0.28
CA THR A 81 3.80 -18.32 1.21
C THR A 81 5.10 -18.00 1.94
N ASP A 82 6.03 -18.93 2.01
CA ASP A 82 7.40 -18.75 2.52
C ASP A 82 8.34 -18.07 1.49
N ALA A 83 7.92 -17.98 0.23
CA ALA A 83 8.62 -17.20 -0.80
C ALA A 83 8.29 -15.71 -0.77
N ILE A 84 7.36 -15.26 0.10
CA ILE A 84 7.07 -13.84 0.28
C ILE A 84 8.26 -13.15 0.94
N ALA A 85 8.86 -12.18 0.26
CA ALA A 85 9.95 -11.38 0.81
C ALA A 85 9.41 -10.25 1.71
N LEU A 86 9.83 -10.25 2.97
CA LEU A 86 9.47 -9.17 3.90
C LEU A 86 10.46 -8.01 3.79
N HIS A 87 9.94 -6.79 3.65
CA HIS A 87 10.75 -5.59 3.49
C HIS A 87 10.29 -4.46 4.43
N ARG A 88 11.15 -4.06 5.38
CA ARG A 88 10.83 -3.02 6.36
C ARG A 88 10.59 -1.64 5.74
N GLY A 89 11.20 -1.37 4.59
CA GLY A 89 10.96 -0.15 3.82
C GLY A 89 9.52 -0.01 3.32
N LEU A 90 8.72 -1.09 3.34
CA LEU A 90 7.29 -1.08 3.01
C LEU A 90 6.38 -0.89 4.23
N ARG A 91 6.91 -0.71 5.46
CA ARG A 91 6.10 -0.40 6.65
C ARG A 91 5.34 0.90 6.47
N GLU A 92 4.21 1.01 7.17
CA GLU A 92 3.47 2.27 7.27
C GLU A 92 4.36 3.39 7.82
N ARG A 93 4.01 4.64 7.51
CA ARG A 93 4.62 5.80 8.14
C ARG A 93 4.53 5.66 9.65
N ALA A 94 5.64 5.88 10.35
CA ALA A 94 5.63 5.97 11.80
C ALA A 94 4.94 7.28 12.21
N PHE A 95 3.88 7.16 13.00
CA PHE A 95 3.15 8.31 13.53
C PHE A 95 3.50 8.61 14.99
N GLY A 96 4.44 7.88 15.57
CA GLY A 96 4.96 8.13 16.93
C GLY A 96 3.84 8.26 17.96
N SER A 97 3.81 9.38 18.69
CA SER A 97 2.81 9.63 19.74
C SER A 97 1.36 9.65 19.28
N PHE A 98 1.09 9.72 17.97
CA PHE A 98 -0.27 9.67 17.42
C PHE A 98 -0.77 8.23 17.19
N GLU A 99 0.13 7.24 17.25
CA GLU A 99 -0.26 5.84 17.08
C GLU A 99 -1.20 5.39 18.19
N GLY A 100 -2.29 4.71 17.81
CA GLY A 100 -3.34 4.32 18.74
C GLY A 100 -4.42 5.36 19.02
N GLN A 101 -4.27 6.60 18.54
CA GLN A 101 -5.24 7.67 18.74
C GLN A 101 -6.18 7.81 17.54
N THR A 102 -7.39 8.27 17.78
CA THR A 102 -8.29 8.76 16.72
C THR A 102 -7.95 10.21 16.35
N TYR A 103 -8.43 10.67 15.20
CA TYR A 103 -8.27 12.09 14.81
C TYR A 103 -8.85 13.07 15.84
N ALA A 104 -9.99 12.72 16.46
CA ALA A 104 -10.64 13.54 17.48
C ALA A 104 -9.81 13.59 18.79
N GLU A 105 -9.24 12.46 19.21
CA GLU A 105 -8.37 12.40 20.38
C GLU A 105 -7.08 13.20 20.15
N ILE A 106 -6.47 13.12 18.95
CA ILE A 106 -5.29 13.91 18.59
C ILE A 106 -5.62 15.41 18.61
N GLU A 107 -6.74 15.82 18.03
CA GLU A 107 -7.15 17.23 18.00
C GLU A 107 -7.41 17.79 19.41
N ALA A 108 -8.04 17.00 20.26
CA ALA A 108 -8.31 17.40 21.65
C ALA A 108 -7.04 17.48 22.49
N GLN A 109 -6.10 16.55 22.30
CA GLN A 109 -4.91 16.43 23.15
C GLN A 109 -3.73 17.27 22.63
N TRP A 110 -3.59 17.44 21.31
CA TRP A 110 -2.50 18.16 20.65
C TRP A 110 -3.01 19.05 19.51
N PRO A 111 -3.77 20.12 19.78
CA PRO A 111 -4.43 20.94 18.77
C PRO A 111 -3.45 21.59 17.76
N GLU A 112 -2.31 22.10 18.23
CA GLU A 112 -1.33 22.73 17.35
C GLU A 112 -0.60 21.71 16.46
N GLU A 113 -0.23 20.56 17.01
CA GLU A 113 0.37 19.45 16.25
C GLU A 113 -0.62 18.87 15.24
N SER A 114 -1.89 18.71 15.62
CA SER A 114 -2.97 18.29 14.74
C SER A 114 -3.13 19.26 13.55
N LYS A 115 -3.02 20.55 13.78
CA LYS A 115 -3.07 21.56 12.72
C LYS A 115 -1.89 21.43 11.74
N ARG A 116 -0.65 21.28 12.26
CA ARG A 116 0.53 21.07 11.43
C ARG A 116 0.43 19.78 10.62
N TRP A 117 -0.06 18.71 11.23
CA TRP A 117 -0.28 17.45 10.53
C TRP A 117 -1.27 17.57 9.38
N ARG A 118 -2.40 18.28 9.60
CA ARG A 118 -3.40 18.56 8.53
C ARG A 118 -2.84 19.43 7.41
N GLN A 119 -1.91 20.32 7.71
CA GLN A 119 -1.20 21.13 6.72
C GLN A 119 -0.18 20.34 5.90
N ARG A 120 0.06 19.08 6.27
CA ARG A 120 1.02 18.18 5.59
C ARG A 120 2.43 18.77 5.53
N ASP A 121 2.86 19.49 6.59
CA ASP A 121 4.21 20.05 6.69
C ASP A 121 5.26 18.98 6.36
N PRO A 122 6.04 19.14 5.26
CA PRO A 122 6.95 18.09 4.76
C PRO A 122 8.04 17.70 5.76
N ASN A 123 8.40 18.62 6.64
CA ASN A 123 9.50 18.48 7.60
C ASN A 123 9.04 18.23 9.03
N TRP A 124 7.74 18.09 9.26
CA TRP A 124 7.21 17.87 10.58
C TRP A 124 6.72 16.43 10.80
N ALA A 125 6.98 15.91 12.00
CA ALA A 125 6.44 14.63 12.46
C ALA A 125 5.95 14.76 13.92
N PRO A 126 4.97 13.93 14.33
CA PRO A 126 4.72 13.72 15.76
C PRO A 126 5.97 13.17 16.45
N PRO A 127 6.16 13.42 17.76
CA PRO A 127 7.30 12.90 18.51
C PRO A 127 7.45 11.37 18.31
N GLY A 128 8.64 10.94 17.88
CA GLY A 128 8.94 9.54 17.57
C GLY A 128 8.42 9.05 16.21
N GLY A 129 7.84 9.92 15.40
CA GLY A 129 7.33 9.59 14.06
C GLY A 129 8.27 9.97 12.93
N GLU A 130 7.85 9.67 11.70
CA GLU A 130 8.51 10.06 10.44
C GLU A 130 7.86 11.32 9.87
N THR A 131 8.66 12.21 9.28
CA THR A 131 8.14 13.29 8.43
C THR A 131 7.63 12.75 7.10
N PRO A 132 6.76 13.48 6.37
CA PRO A 132 6.39 13.10 5.01
C PRO A 132 7.58 12.88 4.08
N LEU A 133 8.61 13.73 4.15
CA LEU A 133 9.84 13.57 3.35
C LEU A 133 10.61 12.30 3.71
N GLN A 134 10.81 12.02 4.99
CA GLN A 134 11.48 10.79 5.42
C GLN A 134 10.72 9.54 4.93
N THR A 135 9.38 9.57 4.97
CA THR A 135 8.57 8.48 4.43
C THR A 135 8.76 8.34 2.91
N LEU A 136 8.77 9.46 2.17
CA LEU A 136 8.98 9.47 0.71
C LEU A 136 10.35 8.86 0.36
N ASP A 137 11.41 9.32 1.01
CA ASP A 137 12.78 8.84 0.75
C ASP A 137 12.89 7.34 1.03
N ARG A 138 12.40 6.86 2.18
CA ARG A 138 12.38 5.44 2.53
C ARG A 138 11.61 4.59 1.52
N VAL A 139 10.46 5.06 1.05
CA VAL A 139 9.66 4.34 0.05
C VAL A 139 10.36 4.32 -1.30
N ALA A 140 10.97 5.43 -1.71
CA ALA A 140 11.74 5.50 -2.96
C ALA A 140 12.95 4.56 -2.94
N GLU A 141 13.71 4.52 -1.85
CA GLU A 141 14.82 3.59 -1.65
C GLU A 141 14.34 2.14 -1.71
N ALA A 142 13.31 1.79 -0.93
CA ALA A 142 12.75 0.43 -0.92
C ALA A 142 12.26 -0.01 -2.30
N LEU A 143 11.59 0.89 -3.04
CA LEU A 143 11.12 0.62 -4.40
C LEU A 143 12.30 0.35 -5.34
N SER A 144 13.34 1.18 -5.29
CA SER A 144 14.53 1.03 -6.13
C SER A 144 15.28 -0.27 -5.83
N ASP A 145 15.49 -0.58 -4.54
CA ASP A 145 16.16 -1.80 -4.08
C ASP A 145 15.43 -3.05 -4.56
N ILE A 146 14.11 -3.07 -4.47
CA ILE A 146 13.28 -4.19 -4.91
C ILE A 146 13.27 -4.26 -6.44
N ALA A 147 12.88 -3.18 -7.11
CA ALA A 147 12.61 -3.24 -8.55
C ALA A 147 13.88 -3.47 -9.39
N SER A 148 15.04 -2.95 -8.96
CA SER A 148 16.30 -3.16 -9.69
C SER A 148 16.70 -4.63 -9.86
N GLN A 149 16.20 -5.51 -9.00
CA GLN A 149 16.48 -6.95 -9.03
C GLN A 149 15.54 -7.73 -9.98
N HIS A 150 14.48 -7.09 -10.51
CA HIS A 150 13.35 -7.78 -11.18
C HIS A 150 13.05 -7.25 -12.59
N THR A 151 14.08 -6.84 -13.32
CA THR A 151 13.93 -6.33 -14.70
C THR A 151 13.19 -7.33 -15.59
N GLY A 152 12.12 -6.87 -16.24
CA GLY A 152 11.26 -7.66 -17.12
C GLY A 152 10.25 -8.56 -16.41
N GLN A 153 10.14 -8.45 -15.08
CA GLN A 153 9.25 -9.25 -14.24
C GLN A 153 8.03 -8.46 -13.74
N HIS A 154 7.10 -9.17 -13.14
CA HIS A 154 5.94 -8.63 -12.45
C HIS A 154 6.04 -8.88 -10.94
N ILE A 155 6.11 -7.82 -10.15
CA ILE A 155 6.16 -7.91 -8.70
C ILE A 155 4.89 -7.35 -8.06
N VAL A 156 4.49 -7.93 -6.94
CA VAL A 156 3.43 -7.40 -6.09
C VAL A 156 4.06 -6.80 -4.83
N LEU A 157 3.65 -5.60 -4.47
CA LEU A 157 4.03 -4.92 -3.23
C LEU A 157 2.79 -4.81 -2.33
N VAL A 158 2.80 -5.46 -1.17
CA VAL A 158 1.71 -5.32 -0.19
C VAL A 158 2.16 -4.43 0.95
N ALA A 159 1.48 -3.28 1.09
CA ALA A 159 1.90 -2.23 1.99
C ALA A 159 0.70 -1.49 2.64
N HIS A 160 0.83 -0.20 2.88
CA HIS A 160 -0.06 0.60 3.71
C HIS A 160 -0.45 1.90 3.00
N GLY A 161 -1.43 2.62 3.56
CA GLY A 161 -1.94 3.85 2.99
C GLY A 161 -0.88 4.92 2.75
N GLY A 162 0.01 5.15 3.73
CA GLY A 162 1.09 6.13 3.59
C GLY A 162 2.11 5.73 2.53
N VAL A 163 2.44 4.44 2.40
CA VAL A 163 3.35 3.94 1.35
C VAL A 163 2.75 4.13 -0.03
N LEU A 164 1.47 3.79 -0.21
CA LEU A 164 0.77 3.96 -1.48
C LEU A 164 0.64 5.46 -1.84
N ASP A 165 0.39 6.33 -0.85
CA ASP A 165 0.39 7.79 -1.05
C ASP A 165 1.75 8.26 -1.62
N MET A 166 2.88 7.75 -1.10
CA MET A 166 4.21 8.09 -1.60
C MET A 166 4.46 7.50 -2.99
N LEU A 167 4.06 6.26 -3.27
CA LEU A 167 4.17 5.67 -4.61
C LEU A 167 3.39 6.47 -5.66
N TYR A 168 2.18 6.92 -5.33
CA TYR A 168 1.39 7.78 -6.21
C TYR A 168 2.11 9.10 -6.51
N ARG A 169 2.64 9.75 -5.46
CA ARG A 169 3.38 11.02 -5.59
C ARG A 169 4.65 10.88 -6.42
N LEU A 170 5.41 9.82 -6.20
CA LEU A 170 6.59 9.50 -7.01
C LEU A 170 6.22 9.32 -8.49
N ALA A 171 5.14 8.57 -8.77
CA ALA A 171 4.71 8.29 -10.14
C ALA A 171 4.10 9.51 -10.86
N THR A 172 3.53 10.47 -10.12
CA THR A 172 2.86 11.66 -10.67
C THR A 172 3.62 12.95 -10.41
N GLN A 173 4.80 12.88 -9.80
CA GLN A 173 5.68 14.02 -9.48
C GLN A 173 4.98 15.09 -8.62
N GLN A 174 4.07 14.66 -7.73
CA GLN A 174 3.38 15.56 -6.82
C GLN A 174 4.17 15.77 -5.53
N ALA A 175 4.21 17.01 -5.06
CA ALA A 175 4.83 17.36 -3.78
C ALA A 175 4.12 16.67 -2.60
N VAL A 176 4.85 16.37 -1.52
CA VAL A 176 4.32 15.67 -0.34
C VAL A 176 3.28 16.47 0.45
N ASP A 177 3.33 17.80 0.35
CA ASP A 177 2.39 18.74 0.95
C ASP A 177 1.15 19.02 0.09
N ALA A 178 1.18 18.63 -1.21
CA ALA A 178 0.01 18.78 -2.08
C ALA A 178 -1.20 17.99 -1.53
N PRO A 179 -2.41 18.57 -1.58
CA PRO A 179 -3.63 17.86 -1.17
C PRO A 179 -3.78 16.53 -1.91
N ARG A 180 -4.21 15.51 -1.19
CA ARG A 180 -4.51 14.20 -1.79
C ARG A 180 -5.90 14.22 -2.44
N THR A 181 -5.95 13.83 -3.71
CA THR A 181 -7.19 13.76 -4.52
C THR A 181 -7.46 12.34 -5.05
N TRP A 182 -6.68 11.35 -4.61
CA TRP A 182 -6.79 9.94 -5.01
C TRP A 182 -7.16 9.05 -3.82
N ASP A 183 -7.82 7.95 -4.12
CA ASP A 183 -8.24 6.97 -3.13
C ASP A 183 -7.10 6.04 -2.72
N LEU A 184 -7.18 5.55 -1.49
CA LEU A 184 -6.27 4.58 -0.90
C LEU A 184 -7.08 3.46 -0.22
N GLY A 185 -7.99 2.84 -0.96
CA GLY A 185 -8.87 1.79 -0.46
C GLY A 185 -8.10 0.54 0.00
N ASN A 186 -8.61 -0.15 1.04
CA ASN A 186 -8.07 -1.44 1.44
C ASN A 186 -8.23 -2.45 0.32
N CYS A 187 -7.19 -3.23 0.05
CA CYS A 187 -7.11 -4.21 -1.04
C CYS A 187 -7.38 -3.68 -2.44
N ALA A 188 -7.43 -2.36 -2.67
CA ALA A 188 -7.47 -1.81 -4.02
C ALA A 188 -6.17 -2.12 -4.79
N ILE A 189 -6.30 -2.41 -6.07
CA ILE A 189 -5.20 -2.75 -6.96
C ILE A 189 -4.69 -1.47 -7.65
N ASN A 190 -3.39 -1.20 -7.50
CA ASN A 190 -2.72 -0.05 -8.09
C ASN A 190 -1.59 -0.54 -8.98
N ARG A 191 -1.54 -0.11 -10.24
CA ARG A 191 -0.61 -0.60 -11.24
C ARG A 191 0.39 0.48 -11.62
N LEU A 192 1.66 0.16 -11.53
CA LEU A 192 2.79 1.03 -11.82
C LEU A 192 3.77 0.32 -12.76
N LEU A 193 4.53 1.10 -13.51
CA LEU A 193 5.66 0.62 -14.31
C LEU A 193 6.92 1.35 -13.84
N TRP A 194 7.89 0.58 -13.37
CA TRP A 194 9.17 1.11 -12.92
C TRP A 194 10.25 0.88 -13.96
N THR A 195 11.10 1.89 -14.14
CA THR A 195 12.38 1.80 -14.85
C THR A 195 13.45 2.47 -13.99
N PRO A 196 14.76 2.29 -14.27
CA PRO A 196 15.81 2.99 -13.53
C PRO A 196 15.64 4.52 -13.48
N ASP A 197 15.01 5.10 -14.51
CA ASP A 197 14.87 6.54 -14.66
C ASP A 197 13.49 7.09 -14.27
N SER A 198 12.48 6.23 -14.07
CA SER A 198 11.11 6.70 -13.86
C SER A 198 10.19 5.68 -13.18
N LEU A 199 9.17 6.21 -12.51
CA LEU A 199 7.99 5.47 -12.07
C LEU A 199 6.77 6.03 -12.79
N THR A 200 6.04 5.19 -13.51
CA THR A 200 4.86 5.60 -14.31
C THR A 200 3.59 5.01 -13.70
N LEU A 201 2.57 5.86 -13.54
CA LEU A 201 1.23 5.42 -13.13
C LEU A 201 0.51 4.78 -14.33
N VAL A 202 0.05 3.53 -14.16
CA VAL A 202 -0.69 2.78 -15.20
C VAL A 202 -2.18 2.68 -14.86
N GLY A 203 -2.51 2.48 -13.58
CA GLY A 203 -3.89 2.43 -13.09
C GLY A 203 -3.91 2.55 -11.58
N TRP A 204 -4.99 3.11 -11.02
CA TRP A 204 -5.08 3.39 -9.60
C TRP A 204 -6.47 3.12 -9.03
N ALA A 205 -6.49 2.63 -7.77
CA ALA A 205 -7.68 2.41 -6.97
C ALA A 205 -8.72 1.47 -7.61
N ASP A 206 -8.27 0.47 -8.39
CA ASP A 206 -9.16 -0.54 -8.94
C ASP A 206 -9.67 -1.45 -7.80
N ALA A 207 -10.96 -1.35 -7.50
CA ALA A 207 -11.64 -2.06 -6.42
C ALA A 207 -12.82 -2.92 -6.93
N GLY A 208 -12.98 -3.11 -8.24
CA GLY A 208 -14.09 -3.85 -8.84
C GLY A 208 -14.25 -5.28 -8.31
N HIS A 209 -13.14 -5.92 -7.92
CA HIS A 209 -13.16 -7.25 -7.31
C HIS A 209 -13.76 -7.29 -5.89
N LEU A 210 -13.94 -6.14 -5.24
CA LEU A 210 -14.55 -6.02 -3.92
C LEU A 210 -16.06 -5.74 -3.99
N GLU A 211 -16.60 -5.46 -5.18
CA GLU A 211 -18.03 -5.32 -5.37
C GLU A 211 -18.68 -6.71 -5.18
N THR A 212 -19.68 -6.78 -4.33
CA THR A 212 -20.57 -7.94 -4.27
C THR A 212 -21.40 -7.91 -5.53
N GLU A 213 -21.43 -9.01 -6.30
CA GLU A 213 -22.34 -9.14 -7.42
C GLU A 213 -23.76 -8.80 -6.95
N THR A 214 -24.28 -7.64 -7.35
CA THR A 214 -25.72 -7.42 -7.36
C THR A 214 -26.25 -8.45 -8.33
N ARG A 215 -26.95 -9.48 -7.82
CA ARG A 215 -27.75 -10.36 -8.67
C ARG A 215 -28.78 -9.45 -9.35
N ASP A 216 -28.53 -9.12 -10.61
CA ASP A 216 -29.59 -8.59 -11.46
C ASP A 216 -30.66 -9.68 -11.53
N GLU A 217 -31.75 -9.50 -10.82
CA GLU A 217 -32.99 -10.26 -11.02
C GLU A 217 -33.57 -9.84 -12.37
N PHE A 218 -33.00 -10.35 -13.44
CA PHE A 218 -33.73 -10.43 -14.70
C PHE A 218 -34.74 -11.56 -14.55
N THR A 219 -35.90 -11.23 -14.04
CA THR A 219 -37.12 -12.03 -14.23
C THR A 219 -37.45 -12.00 -15.70
N ALA A 220 -37.39 -13.18 -16.31
CA ALA A 220 -37.94 -13.46 -17.63
C ALA A 220 -39.48 -13.29 -17.64
#